data_027dba541ced704588e4cecf92d22f80
#
_entry.id   027dba541ced704588e4cecf92d22f80
#
_cell.length_a   1.000
_cell.length_b   1.000
_cell.length_c   1.000
_cell.angle_alpha   90.00
_cell.angle_beta   90.00
_cell.angle_gamma   90.00
#
_symmetry.space_group_name_H-M   'P 1'
#
loop_
_entity.id
_entity.type
_entity.pdbx_description
1 polymer ?
#
loop_
_entity_poly.entity_id
_entity_poly.type
_entity_poly.pdbx_seq_one_letter_code
_entity_poly.pdbx_strand_id
1 'polypeptide(L)'
;MTWGRSGRVAHSDWRRLASEEDRREYDAFGPWIYEIKAEGDTPKRFRAACASHHDARFLLKAPRNVERRDVRPGMDLYVAVLAVHDDGLSLMRLTDERVVSQDVVWSEVAALESYKDLLYSRWTLMLRDGGAFVFEYNTVSAGLMGKATDFVRSRWIRHDEAPSARQANSVVTVADRYFSNALAAQRRHGPQPVEPIHFEPAGRYCRDAANRFAISTGVMFLDAPDELIIVNRDKPTRRFFEAVDAVSCIFVPYAGLTSFALARPPTCRAPRFHQLRLSVDKQVVEQSCLVEPAGVLARLAAYGVPQTA
;
A
#
# COMPACT_ATOMS: atom_id res chain seq x y z
N MET A 1 35.65 -15.58 39.83
CA MET A 1 34.29 -15.22 39.33
C MET A 1 33.98 -16.09 38.14
N THR A 2 33.20 -17.13 38.32
CA THR A 2 32.82 -18.12 37.31
C THR A 2 31.57 -17.64 36.61
N TRP A 3 31.70 -17.31 35.34
CA TRP A 3 30.55 -16.99 34.45
C TRP A 3 29.76 -18.29 34.22
N GLY A 4 28.57 -18.36 34.80
CA GLY A 4 27.64 -19.45 34.55
C GLY A 4 27.26 -19.52 33.09
N ARG A 5 27.60 -20.63 32.41
CA ARG A 5 27.04 -21.00 31.13
C ARG A 5 25.53 -21.18 31.26
N SER A 6 24.75 -20.18 30.81
CA SER A 6 23.32 -20.38 30.62
C SER A 6 23.18 -21.44 29.52
N GLY A 7 22.68 -22.64 29.94
CA GLY A 7 22.54 -23.77 29.05
C GLY A 7 21.62 -23.39 27.89
N ARG A 8 22.16 -23.40 26.65
CA ARG A 8 21.37 -23.46 25.43
C ARG A 8 20.65 -24.80 25.48
N VAL A 9 19.35 -24.78 25.76
CA VAL A 9 18.49 -25.96 25.57
C VAL A 9 18.66 -26.36 24.10
N ALA A 10 19.11 -27.60 23.86
CA ALA A 10 19.32 -28.07 22.50
C ALA A 10 18.00 -27.96 21.71
N HIS A 11 18.06 -27.55 20.46
CA HIS A 11 16.89 -27.28 19.61
C HIS A 11 15.91 -28.49 19.50
N SER A 12 16.39 -29.70 19.79
CA SER A 12 15.60 -30.95 19.86
C SER A 12 14.74 -31.09 21.11
N ASP A 13 15.06 -30.41 22.23
CA ASP A 13 14.40 -30.64 23.51
C ASP A 13 13.15 -29.79 23.71
N TRP A 14 13.09 -28.60 23.08
CA TRP A 14 11.92 -27.74 23.23
C TRP A 14 10.65 -28.36 22.62
N ARG A 15 10.76 -29.12 21.51
CA ARG A 15 9.60 -29.77 20.88
C ARG A 15 8.89 -30.76 21.81
N ARG A 16 9.61 -31.36 22.75
CA ARG A 16 9.02 -32.27 23.77
C ARG A 16 8.31 -31.51 24.86
N LEU A 17 8.79 -30.32 25.19
CA LEU A 17 8.26 -29.48 26.27
C LEU A 17 7.14 -28.53 25.82
N ALA A 18 7.08 -28.22 24.53
CA ALA A 18 6.09 -27.33 23.96
C ALA A 18 4.69 -27.98 23.92
N SER A 19 3.65 -27.18 24.12
CA SER A 19 2.26 -27.60 23.90
C SER A 19 2.07 -28.03 22.43
N GLU A 20 1.04 -28.82 22.17
CA GLU A 20 0.69 -29.19 20.80
C GLU A 20 0.36 -27.95 19.95
N GLU A 21 -0.26 -26.96 20.56
CA GLU A 21 -0.57 -25.69 19.92
C GLU A 21 0.69 -24.89 19.55
N ASP A 22 1.65 -24.74 20.48
CA ASP A 22 2.91 -24.03 20.21
C ASP A 22 3.71 -24.74 19.10
N ARG A 23 3.65 -26.07 19.04
CA ARG A 23 4.27 -26.86 17.96
C ARG A 23 3.59 -26.59 16.62
N ARG A 24 2.27 -26.55 16.59
CA ARG A 24 1.49 -26.26 15.37
C ARG A 24 1.76 -24.85 14.87
N GLU A 25 1.76 -23.85 15.74
CA GLU A 25 2.11 -22.48 15.36
C GLU A 25 3.54 -22.39 14.84
N TYR A 26 4.51 -23.04 15.49
CA TYR A 26 5.90 -23.06 15.03
C TYR A 26 6.07 -23.73 13.67
N ASP A 27 5.41 -24.87 13.45
CA ASP A 27 5.53 -25.60 12.19
C ASP A 27 4.92 -24.83 11.01
N ALA A 28 3.85 -24.07 11.27
CA ALA A 28 3.21 -23.18 10.28
C ALA A 28 3.93 -21.83 10.11
N PHE A 29 4.84 -21.45 11.02
CA PHE A 29 5.47 -20.14 11.02
C PHE A 29 6.43 -19.94 9.85
N GLY A 30 6.29 -18.80 9.18
CA GLY A 30 7.17 -18.32 8.11
C GLY A 30 7.06 -16.80 7.94
N PRO A 31 7.88 -16.20 7.06
CA PRO A 31 7.95 -14.74 6.90
C PRO A 31 6.82 -14.13 6.06
N TRP A 32 5.77 -14.88 5.75
CA TRP A 32 4.64 -14.43 4.92
C TRP A 32 3.35 -14.32 5.73
N ILE A 33 2.41 -13.57 5.19
CA ILE A 33 1.04 -13.48 5.72
C ILE A 33 0.32 -14.80 5.45
N TYR A 34 -0.46 -15.26 6.43
CA TYR A 34 -1.34 -16.40 6.30
C TYR A 34 -2.79 -15.99 6.45
N GLU A 35 -3.63 -16.59 5.64
CA GLU A 35 -5.08 -16.53 5.80
C GLU A 35 -5.52 -17.46 6.93
N ILE A 36 -6.31 -16.94 7.87
CA ILE A 36 -6.98 -17.72 8.92
C ILE A 36 -8.27 -18.27 8.30
N LYS A 37 -8.32 -19.59 8.08
CA LYS A 37 -9.46 -20.28 7.45
C LYS A 37 -10.35 -21.01 8.45
N ALA A 38 -9.82 -21.31 9.61
CA ALA A 38 -10.52 -21.98 10.68
C ALA A 38 -10.14 -21.36 12.04
N GLU A 39 -10.98 -21.52 13.03
CA GLU A 39 -10.71 -21.01 14.39
C GLU A 39 -9.36 -21.48 14.95
N GLY A 40 -8.98 -22.74 14.65
CA GLY A 40 -7.70 -23.31 15.06
C GLY A 40 -6.47 -22.69 14.41
N ASP A 41 -6.63 -21.90 13.33
CA ASP A 41 -5.55 -21.15 12.67
C ASP A 41 -5.28 -19.81 13.35
N THR A 42 -6.20 -19.35 14.21
CA THR A 42 -6.11 -18.07 14.91
C THR A 42 -5.01 -18.14 15.98
N PRO A 43 -4.00 -17.24 15.94
CA PRO A 43 -2.97 -17.23 16.95
C PRO A 43 -3.57 -17.00 18.34
N LYS A 44 -3.07 -17.73 19.33
CA LYS A 44 -3.67 -17.79 20.68
C LYS A 44 -3.92 -16.42 21.34
N ARG A 45 -3.02 -15.45 21.12
CA ARG A 45 -3.15 -14.09 21.66
C ARG A 45 -4.29 -13.30 21.03
N PHE A 46 -4.68 -13.65 19.79
CA PHE A 46 -5.68 -12.92 19.02
C PHE A 46 -7.08 -13.55 19.08
N ARG A 47 -7.26 -14.73 19.70
CA ARG A 47 -8.55 -15.46 19.68
C ARG A 47 -9.72 -14.61 20.15
N ALA A 48 -9.57 -13.96 21.30
CA ALA A 48 -10.64 -13.13 21.84
C ALA A 48 -10.99 -11.94 20.91
N ALA A 49 -9.95 -11.30 20.34
CA ALA A 49 -10.16 -10.18 19.42
C ALA A 49 -10.71 -10.64 18.07
N CYS A 50 -10.35 -11.83 17.60
CA CYS A 50 -10.83 -12.37 16.30
C CYS A 50 -12.23 -13.00 16.37
N ALA A 51 -12.79 -13.21 17.56
CA ALA A 51 -14.06 -13.93 17.73
C ALA A 51 -15.23 -13.31 16.92
N SER A 52 -15.25 -12.00 16.74
CA SER A 52 -16.24 -11.27 15.95
C SER A 52 -15.88 -11.08 14.48
N HIS A 53 -14.77 -11.65 13.98
CA HIS A 53 -14.25 -11.39 12.64
C HIS A 53 -14.15 -12.65 11.76
N HIS A 54 -14.74 -13.76 12.15
CA HIS A 54 -14.69 -15.01 11.37
C HIS A 54 -15.48 -14.95 10.07
N ASP A 55 -16.37 -14.00 9.91
CA ASP A 55 -17.13 -13.68 8.69
C ASP A 55 -16.39 -12.71 7.76
N ALA A 56 -15.21 -12.23 8.15
CA ALA A 56 -14.40 -11.34 7.32
C ALA A 56 -14.08 -11.97 5.95
N ARG A 57 -14.09 -11.16 4.91
CA ARG A 57 -13.71 -11.58 3.56
C ARG A 57 -12.28 -12.05 3.49
N PHE A 58 -11.41 -11.38 4.26
CA PHE A 58 -10.03 -11.79 4.49
C PHE A 58 -9.74 -11.66 5.99
N LEU A 59 -9.27 -12.73 6.59
CA LEU A 59 -8.76 -12.73 7.95
C LEU A 59 -7.29 -13.18 7.88
N LEU A 60 -6.36 -12.24 8.05
CA LEU A 60 -4.96 -12.40 7.71
C LEU A 60 -4.08 -12.22 8.95
N LYS A 61 -3.21 -13.19 9.26
CA LYS A 61 -2.25 -13.07 10.34
C LYS A 61 -0.86 -12.71 9.82
N ALA A 62 -0.27 -11.66 10.39
CA ALA A 62 1.06 -11.17 10.06
C ALA A 62 2.10 -11.70 11.05
N PRO A 63 3.17 -12.34 10.54
CA PRO A 63 4.21 -12.89 11.39
C PRO A 63 5.09 -11.79 11.99
N ARG A 64 5.67 -12.10 13.15
CA ARG A 64 6.77 -11.33 13.73
C ARG A 64 8.00 -11.43 12.82
N ASN A 65 8.72 -10.32 12.67
CA ASN A 65 10.00 -10.33 11.96
C ASN A 65 11.10 -10.95 12.87
N VAL A 66 11.16 -12.26 12.86
CA VAL A 66 12.14 -13.07 13.63
C VAL A 66 12.61 -14.24 12.78
N GLU A 67 13.89 -14.54 12.81
CA GLU A 67 14.42 -15.71 12.12
C GLU A 67 13.96 -17.00 12.81
N ARG A 68 13.61 -18.03 12.02
CA ARG A 68 13.10 -19.29 12.55
C ARG A 68 14.03 -19.95 13.57
N ARG A 69 15.36 -19.76 13.42
CA ARG A 69 16.36 -20.28 14.38
C ARG A 69 16.30 -19.60 15.75
N ASP A 70 15.74 -18.38 15.83
CA ASP A 70 15.65 -17.58 17.05
C ASP A 70 14.29 -17.74 17.74
N VAL A 71 13.35 -18.46 17.12
CA VAL A 71 12.04 -18.76 17.69
C VAL A 71 12.18 -19.71 18.86
N ARG A 72 11.46 -19.40 19.94
CA ARG A 72 11.44 -20.18 21.20
C ARG A 72 10.02 -20.63 21.53
N PRO A 73 9.86 -21.74 22.30
CA PRO A 73 8.55 -22.18 22.77
C PRO A 73 7.82 -21.08 23.54
N GLY A 74 6.51 -20.94 23.31
CA GLY A 74 5.68 -19.93 23.94
C GLY A 74 5.91 -18.50 23.48
N MET A 75 6.77 -18.27 22.49
CA MET A 75 6.96 -16.96 21.87
C MET A 75 5.75 -16.61 21.01
N ASP A 76 5.27 -15.37 21.11
CA ASP A 76 4.24 -14.85 20.22
C ASP A 76 4.82 -14.66 18.81
N LEU A 77 4.41 -15.52 17.87
CA LEU A 77 4.95 -15.57 16.51
C LEU A 77 4.27 -14.59 15.56
N TYR A 78 3.11 -14.08 15.93
CA TYR A 78 2.32 -13.15 15.13
C TYR A 78 2.18 -11.82 15.85
N VAL A 79 2.33 -10.71 15.10
CA VAL A 79 2.27 -9.36 15.66
C VAL A 79 0.98 -8.63 15.35
N ALA A 80 0.26 -9.09 14.33
CA ALA A 80 -1.01 -8.49 13.95
C ALA A 80 -1.94 -9.51 13.27
N VAL A 81 -3.24 -9.22 13.34
CA VAL A 81 -4.28 -9.83 12.52
C VAL A 81 -5.06 -8.71 11.85
N LEU A 82 -5.23 -8.81 10.53
CA LEU A 82 -6.03 -7.91 9.72
C LEU A 82 -7.31 -8.63 9.29
N ALA A 83 -8.46 -8.08 9.67
CA ALA A 83 -9.78 -8.51 9.21
C ALA A 83 -10.30 -7.49 8.20
N VAL A 84 -10.68 -7.93 6.99
CA VAL A 84 -11.25 -7.09 5.93
C VAL A 84 -12.68 -7.53 5.69
N HIS A 85 -13.64 -6.63 5.92
CA HIS A 85 -15.09 -6.85 5.81
C HIS A 85 -15.68 -6.10 4.61
N ASP A 86 -16.95 -6.31 4.35
CA ASP A 86 -17.67 -5.62 3.28
C ASP A 86 -17.85 -4.11 3.55
N ASP A 87 -17.89 -3.68 4.80
CA ASP A 87 -18.12 -2.30 5.24
C ASP A 87 -16.87 -1.60 5.80
N GLY A 88 -15.78 -2.33 6.09
CA GLY A 88 -14.57 -1.78 6.68
C GLY A 88 -13.49 -2.81 6.94
N LEU A 89 -12.56 -2.45 7.79
CA LEU A 89 -11.51 -3.36 8.26
C LEU A 89 -11.19 -3.14 9.73
N SER A 90 -10.63 -4.17 10.36
CA SER A 90 -10.08 -4.13 11.71
C SER A 90 -8.65 -4.61 11.71
N LEU A 91 -7.74 -3.83 12.28
CA LEU A 91 -6.37 -4.25 12.54
C LEU A 91 -6.17 -4.47 14.04
N MET A 92 -5.96 -5.69 14.39
CA MET A 92 -5.60 -6.12 15.73
C MET A 92 -4.09 -6.23 15.83
N ARG A 93 -3.45 -5.49 16.71
CA ARG A 93 -1.99 -5.50 16.94
C ARG A 93 -1.64 -5.91 18.35
N LEU A 94 -0.59 -6.69 18.47
CA LEU A 94 0.00 -7.02 19.77
C LEU A 94 0.96 -5.89 20.18
N THR A 95 0.58 -5.13 21.21
CA THR A 95 1.35 -4.04 21.79
C THR A 95 1.46 -4.28 23.29
N ASP A 96 2.67 -4.34 23.82
CA ASP A 96 2.93 -4.52 25.26
C ASP A 96 2.08 -5.65 25.89
N GLU A 97 2.07 -6.83 25.26
CA GLU A 97 1.33 -8.02 25.66
C GLU A 97 -0.21 -7.91 25.55
N ARG A 98 -0.74 -6.82 25.02
CA ARG A 98 -2.17 -6.61 24.79
C ARG A 98 -2.47 -6.53 23.32
N VAL A 99 -3.63 -7.03 22.93
CA VAL A 99 -4.15 -6.82 21.58
C VAL A 99 -4.96 -5.52 21.58
N VAL A 100 -4.56 -4.60 20.71
CA VAL A 100 -5.24 -3.33 20.46
C VAL A 100 -5.83 -3.38 19.07
N SER A 101 -7.11 -3.03 18.93
CA SER A 101 -7.80 -2.98 17.64
C SER A 101 -7.93 -1.54 17.15
N GLN A 102 -7.77 -1.36 15.86
CA GLN A 102 -8.06 -0.15 15.12
C GLN A 102 -9.03 -0.50 14.01
N ASP A 103 -10.21 0.12 14.03
CA ASP A 103 -11.26 -0.10 13.05
C ASP A 103 -11.33 1.08 12.08
N VAL A 104 -11.64 0.81 10.81
CA VAL A 104 -11.79 1.80 9.74
C VAL A 104 -12.98 1.37 8.88
N VAL A 105 -13.95 2.25 8.69
CA VAL A 105 -15.03 2.04 7.72
C VAL A 105 -14.65 2.61 6.35
N TRP A 106 -15.14 2.02 5.25
CA TRP A 106 -14.73 2.43 3.92
C TRP A 106 -15.04 3.89 3.60
N SER A 107 -16.08 4.46 4.19
CA SER A 107 -16.42 5.90 4.04
C SER A 107 -15.37 6.85 4.63
N GLU A 108 -14.51 6.39 5.54
CA GLU A 108 -13.42 7.17 6.12
C GLU A 108 -12.14 7.13 5.27
N VAL A 109 -12.07 6.24 4.28
CA VAL A 109 -10.89 6.09 3.43
C VAL A 109 -10.90 7.18 2.35
N ALA A 110 -9.81 7.93 2.28
CA ALA A 110 -9.54 8.94 1.26
C ALA A 110 -8.79 8.37 0.05
N ALA A 111 -7.78 7.55 0.31
CA ALA A 111 -6.96 6.90 -0.72
C ALA A 111 -6.30 5.64 -0.14
N LEU A 112 -5.83 4.77 -1.03
CA LEU A 112 -5.08 3.57 -0.68
C LEU A 112 -3.72 3.59 -1.39
N GLU A 113 -2.64 3.41 -0.65
CA GLU A 113 -1.32 3.16 -1.22
C GLU A 113 -0.92 1.70 -1.06
N SER A 114 -0.49 1.07 -2.14
CA SER A 114 0.20 -0.22 -2.15
C SER A 114 1.65 -0.01 -2.55
N TYR A 115 2.55 -0.08 -1.57
CA TYR A 115 3.98 0.05 -1.75
C TYR A 115 4.68 -1.31 -1.71
N LYS A 116 5.64 -1.53 -2.61
CA LYS A 116 6.43 -2.76 -2.68
C LYS A 116 7.90 -2.42 -2.96
N ASP A 117 8.82 -2.98 -2.17
CA ASP A 117 10.27 -2.85 -2.38
C ASP A 117 10.95 -4.18 -1.99
N LEU A 118 11.45 -4.94 -2.98
CA LEU A 118 12.10 -6.24 -2.79
C LEU A 118 11.34 -7.16 -1.81
N LEU A 119 11.79 -7.22 -0.55
CA LEU A 119 11.18 -8.03 0.51
C LEU A 119 10.24 -7.26 1.44
N TYR A 120 10.19 -5.94 1.33
CA TYR A 120 9.35 -5.08 2.15
C TYR A 120 8.18 -4.55 1.36
N SER A 121 6.99 -4.66 1.93
CA SER A 121 5.78 -4.07 1.38
C SER A 121 4.99 -3.38 2.47
N ARG A 122 4.24 -2.36 2.07
CA ARG A 122 3.39 -1.57 2.94
C ARG A 122 2.05 -1.30 2.25
N TRP A 123 1.01 -1.43 3.00
CA TRP A 123 -0.35 -1.07 2.62
C TRP A 123 -0.79 0.09 3.52
N THR A 124 -1.15 1.21 2.93
CA THR A 124 -1.52 2.43 3.66
C THR A 124 -2.90 2.87 3.21
N LEU A 125 -3.86 2.86 4.12
CA LEU A 125 -5.12 3.57 3.94
C LEU A 125 -4.93 5.00 4.49
N MET A 126 -5.08 5.97 3.63
CA MET A 126 -5.09 7.38 3.98
C MET A 126 -6.51 7.74 4.37
N LEU A 127 -6.69 8.31 5.57
CA LEU A 127 -8.02 8.58 6.10
C LEU A 127 -8.43 10.04 5.87
N ARG A 128 -9.72 10.29 5.71
CA ARG A 128 -10.27 11.63 5.42
C ARG A 128 -10.00 12.65 6.52
N ASP A 129 -9.80 12.21 7.76
CA ASP A 129 -9.45 13.08 8.90
C ASP A 129 -7.98 13.53 8.90
N GLY A 130 -7.16 13.02 7.97
CA GLY A 130 -5.72 13.23 7.85
C GLY A 130 -4.89 12.15 8.54
N GLY A 131 -5.51 11.17 9.17
CA GLY A 131 -4.85 9.99 9.74
C GLY A 131 -4.41 8.99 8.67
N ALA A 132 -3.75 7.94 9.12
CA ALA A 132 -3.37 6.82 8.27
C ALA A 132 -3.44 5.50 9.04
N PHE A 133 -3.88 4.48 8.33
CA PHE A 133 -3.79 3.10 8.76
C PHE A 133 -2.69 2.41 7.95
N VAL A 134 -1.70 1.85 8.62
CA VAL A 134 -0.51 1.26 7.97
C VAL A 134 -0.37 -0.20 8.34
N PHE A 135 -0.21 -1.06 7.33
CA PHE A 135 0.04 -2.48 7.50
C PHE A 135 1.28 -2.89 6.69
N GLU A 136 2.31 -3.33 7.40
CA GLU A 136 3.60 -3.73 6.80
C GLU A 136 3.67 -5.25 6.67
N TYR A 137 4.28 -5.73 5.58
CA TYR A 137 4.38 -7.16 5.31
C TYR A 137 5.54 -7.52 4.38
N ASN A 138 5.90 -8.80 4.33
CA ASN A 138 6.89 -9.29 3.38
C ASN A 138 6.27 -9.40 1.97
N THR A 139 6.99 -8.93 0.95
CA THR A 139 6.55 -8.89 -0.46
C THR A 139 6.19 -10.27 -1.03
N VAL A 140 6.67 -11.36 -0.44
CA VAL A 140 6.24 -12.72 -0.79
C VAL A 140 4.71 -12.88 -0.68
N SER A 141 4.06 -12.11 0.20
CA SER A 141 2.60 -12.10 0.38
C SER A 141 1.86 -11.15 -0.57
N ALA A 142 2.56 -10.51 -1.53
CA ALA A 142 1.98 -9.50 -2.41
C ALA A 142 0.77 -10.00 -3.22
N GLY A 143 0.73 -11.30 -3.56
CA GLY A 143 -0.42 -11.87 -4.26
C GLY A 143 -1.70 -11.89 -3.43
N LEU A 144 -1.60 -12.23 -2.14
CA LEU A 144 -2.72 -12.23 -1.21
C LEU A 144 -3.16 -10.80 -0.89
N MET A 145 -2.20 -9.91 -0.60
CA MET A 145 -2.48 -8.49 -0.36
C MET A 145 -3.01 -7.76 -1.61
N GLY A 146 -2.63 -8.21 -2.81
CA GLY A 146 -3.21 -7.73 -4.06
C GLY A 146 -4.71 -8.01 -4.15
N LYS A 147 -5.15 -9.23 -3.80
CA LYS A 147 -6.58 -9.58 -3.74
C LYS A 147 -7.33 -8.74 -2.72
N ALA A 148 -6.75 -8.50 -1.54
CA ALA A 148 -7.33 -7.61 -0.54
C ALA A 148 -7.41 -6.16 -1.05
N THR A 149 -6.37 -5.67 -1.75
CA THR A 149 -6.36 -4.35 -2.38
C THR A 149 -7.50 -4.20 -3.40
N ASP A 150 -7.65 -5.17 -4.30
CA ASP A 150 -8.69 -5.13 -5.34
C ASP A 150 -10.10 -5.22 -4.74
N PHE A 151 -10.25 -6.01 -3.67
CA PHE A 151 -11.49 -6.07 -2.92
C PHE A 151 -11.83 -4.71 -2.29
N VAL A 152 -10.90 -4.05 -1.60
CA VAL A 152 -11.11 -2.72 -1.02
C VAL A 152 -11.45 -1.70 -2.10
N ARG A 153 -10.72 -1.67 -3.22
CA ARG A 153 -11.00 -0.81 -4.36
C ARG A 153 -12.40 -1.03 -4.92
N SER A 154 -12.88 -2.27 -4.93
CA SER A 154 -14.26 -2.57 -5.37
C SER A 154 -15.34 -1.96 -4.47
N ARG A 155 -15.01 -1.56 -3.24
CA ARG A 155 -15.99 -0.94 -2.31
C ARG A 155 -16.32 0.51 -2.63
N TRP A 156 -15.44 1.23 -3.32
CA TRP A 156 -15.73 2.59 -3.77
C TRP A 156 -16.14 2.69 -5.25
N ILE A 157 -16.19 1.56 -5.97
CA ILE A 157 -16.69 1.52 -7.35
C ILE A 157 -18.20 1.74 -7.34
N ARG A 158 -18.65 2.76 -8.07
CA ARG A 158 -20.07 3.05 -8.32
C ARG A 158 -20.46 2.47 -9.65
N HIS A 159 -21.30 1.43 -9.63
CA HIS A 159 -21.71 0.75 -10.85
C HIS A 159 -22.67 1.56 -11.75
N ASP A 160 -23.26 2.65 -11.22
CA ASP A 160 -24.42 3.26 -11.87
C ASP A 160 -24.18 4.63 -12.55
N GLU A 161 -23.03 5.30 -12.34
CA GLU A 161 -22.85 6.67 -12.84
C GLU A 161 -21.42 7.02 -13.30
N ALA A 162 -20.72 6.13 -13.98
CA ALA A 162 -19.44 6.53 -14.58
C ALA A 162 -19.72 7.60 -15.64
N PRO A 163 -19.12 8.83 -15.52
CA PRO A 163 -19.28 9.85 -16.55
C PRO A 163 -18.86 9.27 -17.89
N SER A 164 -19.78 9.25 -18.82
CA SER A 164 -19.66 8.70 -20.18
C SER A 164 -18.55 9.36 -21.04
N ALA A 165 -17.88 10.36 -20.53
CA ALA A 165 -16.87 11.14 -21.26
C ALA A 165 -15.47 10.52 -21.17
N ARG A 166 -15.29 9.31 -21.69
CA ARG A 166 -13.97 8.85 -22.13
C ARG A 166 -13.56 9.63 -23.37
N GLN A 167 -13.12 10.87 -23.21
CA GLN A 167 -12.36 11.54 -24.26
C GLN A 167 -10.91 11.01 -24.21
N ALA A 168 -10.67 9.86 -24.79
CA ALA A 168 -9.32 9.40 -25.11
C ALA A 168 -8.74 10.29 -26.24
N ASN A 169 -8.31 11.50 -25.91
CA ASN A 169 -7.81 12.46 -26.89
C ASN A 169 -6.30 12.37 -27.15
N SER A 170 -5.56 11.48 -26.47
CA SER A 170 -4.17 11.21 -26.80
C SER A 170 -3.75 9.81 -26.41
N VAL A 171 -3.13 9.09 -27.34
CA VAL A 171 -2.49 7.80 -27.03
C VAL A 171 -1.22 8.10 -26.24
N VAL A 172 -1.23 7.81 -24.93
CA VAL A 172 -0.05 7.92 -24.09
C VAL A 172 0.83 6.68 -24.29
N THR A 173 2.00 6.88 -24.88
CA THR A 173 2.97 5.79 -25.07
C THR A 173 3.83 5.63 -23.82
N VAL A 174 3.77 4.45 -23.18
CA VAL A 174 4.58 4.09 -22.01
C VAL A 174 5.81 3.33 -22.48
N ALA A 175 6.92 4.03 -22.70
CA ALA A 175 8.16 3.45 -23.24
C ALA A 175 9.03 2.77 -22.16
N ASP A 176 8.87 3.11 -20.89
CA ASP A 176 9.64 2.53 -19.79
C ASP A 176 9.07 1.16 -19.40
N ARG A 177 9.95 0.13 -19.39
CA ARG A 177 9.56 -1.27 -19.11
C ARG A 177 8.93 -1.45 -17.72
N TYR A 178 9.41 -0.72 -16.72
CA TYR A 178 8.87 -0.78 -15.37
C TYR A 178 7.41 -0.32 -15.35
N PHE A 179 7.12 0.85 -15.93
CA PHE A 179 5.75 1.38 -16.00
C PHE A 179 4.85 0.56 -16.91
N SER A 180 5.40 0.02 -18.02
CA SER A 180 4.65 -0.90 -18.89
C SER A 180 4.23 -2.19 -18.16
N ASN A 181 5.10 -2.74 -17.31
CA ASN A 181 4.78 -3.91 -16.48
C ASN A 181 3.71 -3.55 -15.43
N ALA A 182 3.81 -2.38 -14.78
CA ALA A 182 2.82 -1.91 -13.83
C ALA A 182 1.45 -1.71 -14.49
N LEU A 183 1.40 -1.09 -15.68
CA LEU A 183 0.18 -0.95 -16.49
C LEU A 183 -0.43 -2.30 -16.83
N ALA A 184 0.39 -3.25 -17.31
CA ALA A 184 -0.06 -4.59 -17.64
C ALA A 184 -0.62 -5.33 -16.41
N ALA A 185 -0.02 -5.13 -15.23
CA ALA A 185 -0.51 -5.69 -13.98
C ALA A 185 -1.88 -5.09 -13.60
N GLN A 186 -2.06 -3.77 -13.70
CA GLN A 186 -3.34 -3.11 -13.42
C GLN A 186 -4.43 -3.55 -14.40
N ARG A 187 -4.12 -3.69 -15.69
CA ARG A 187 -5.06 -4.18 -16.71
C ARG A 187 -5.48 -5.63 -16.50
N ARG A 188 -4.59 -6.46 -15.97
CA ARG A 188 -4.84 -7.90 -15.76
C ARG A 188 -5.57 -8.22 -14.48
N HIS A 189 -5.26 -7.50 -13.40
CA HIS A 189 -5.68 -7.84 -12.05
C HIS A 189 -6.54 -6.76 -11.38
N GLY A 190 -6.58 -5.55 -11.92
CA GLY A 190 -7.39 -4.47 -11.35
C GLY A 190 -8.89 -4.75 -11.51
N PRO A 191 -9.72 -4.22 -10.59
CA PRO A 191 -11.17 -4.43 -10.62
C PRO A 191 -11.87 -3.70 -11.78
N GLN A 192 -11.19 -2.77 -12.44
CA GLN A 192 -11.71 -1.94 -13.52
C GLN A 192 -10.71 -1.83 -14.68
N PRO A 193 -11.19 -1.57 -15.92
CA PRO A 193 -10.31 -1.25 -17.04
C PRO A 193 -9.57 0.07 -16.79
N VAL A 194 -8.30 0.13 -17.15
CA VAL A 194 -7.44 1.29 -16.94
C VAL A 194 -6.77 1.74 -18.22
N GLU A 195 -6.65 3.06 -18.41
CA GLU A 195 -5.92 3.67 -19.51
C GLU A 195 -4.90 4.70 -19.01
N PRO A 196 -3.68 4.74 -19.57
CA PRO A 196 -2.70 5.76 -19.22
C PRO A 196 -3.14 7.12 -19.78
N ILE A 197 -3.22 8.13 -18.92
CA ILE A 197 -3.59 9.51 -19.29
C ILE A 197 -2.42 10.48 -19.15
N HIS A 198 -1.34 10.08 -18.48
CA HIS A 198 -0.09 10.80 -18.39
C HIS A 198 1.05 9.86 -18.03
N PHE A 199 2.22 10.07 -18.66
CA PHE A 199 3.43 9.33 -18.35
C PHE A 199 4.66 10.21 -18.45
N GLU A 200 5.51 10.17 -17.46
CA GLU A 200 6.82 10.78 -17.44
C GLU A 200 7.89 9.76 -17.03
N PRO A 201 8.96 9.60 -17.82
CA PRO A 201 10.08 8.77 -17.42
C PRO A 201 10.89 9.43 -16.30
N ALA A 202 11.73 8.64 -15.62
CA ALA A 202 12.69 9.16 -14.68
C ALA A 202 13.65 10.17 -15.36
N GLY A 203 13.96 11.26 -14.67
CA GLY A 203 14.81 12.30 -15.22
C GLY A 203 15.33 13.31 -14.20
N ARG A 204 16.31 14.11 -14.62
CA ARG A 204 16.82 15.25 -13.85
C ARG A 204 16.07 16.51 -14.28
N TYR A 205 15.58 17.31 -13.34
CA TYR A 205 14.71 18.42 -13.71
C TYR A 205 14.97 19.75 -13.02
N CYS A 206 15.64 19.80 -11.89
CA CYS A 206 15.83 21.06 -11.18
C CYS A 206 17.15 21.07 -10.43
N ARG A 207 17.74 22.28 -10.28
CA ARG A 207 18.75 22.55 -9.26
C ARG A 207 18.05 23.30 -8.13
N ASP A 208 18.19 22.79 -6.90
CA ASP A 208 17.75 23.51 -5.70
C ASP A 208 18.66 24.74 -5.45
N ALA A 209 18.30 25.54 -4.43
CA ALA A 209 19.11 26.71 -4.03
C ALA A 209 20.55 26.35 -3.68
N ALA A 210 20.84 25.07 -3.31
CA ALA A 210 22.16 24.54 -3.02
C ALA A 210 22.83 23.93 -4.28
N ASN A 211 22.32 24.19 -5.49
CA ASN A 211 22.83 23.68 -6.76
C ASN A 211 22.79 22.15 -6.92
N ARG A 212 21.95 21.45 -6.12
CA ARG A 212 21.74 20.00 -6.20
C ARG A 212 20.65 19.68 -7.21
N PHE A 213 20.82 18.62 -7.99
CA PHE A 213 19.77 18.16 -8.89
C PHE A 213 18.64 17.46 -8.11
N ALA A 214 17.42 17.91 -8.30
CA ALA A 214 16.27 17.10 -8.01
C ALA A 214 16.05 16.10 -9.15
N ILE A 215 15.73 14.86 -8.81
CA ILE A 215 15.56 13.75 -9.74
C ILE A 215 14.11 13.31 -9.64
N SER A 216 13.39 13.27 -10.78
CA SER A 216 12.12 12.53 -10.87
C SER A 216 12.41 11.05 -11.01
N THR A 217 11.72 10.24 -10.26
CA THR A 217 11.75 8.78 -10.39
C THR A 217 10.85 8.29 -11.52
N GLY A 218 10.12 9.21 -12.16
CA GLY A 218 9.08 8.93 -13.12
C GLY A 218 7.72 8.72 -12.45
N VAL A 219 6.67 9.04 -13.17
CA VAL A 219 5.27 8.88 -12.77
C VAL A 219 4.40 8.48 -13.93
N MET A 220 3.41 7.64 -13.66
CA MET A 220 2.35 7.33 -14.60
C MET A 220 1.00 7.49 -13.92
N PHE A 221 0.09 8.22 -14.57
CA PHE A 221 -1.29 8.33 -14.14
C PHE A 221 -2.17 7.46 -15.03
N LEU A 222 -2.97 6.62 -14.39
CA LEU A 222 -3.95 5.78 -15.06
C LEU A 222 -5.34 6.26 -14.68
N ASP A 223 -6.21 6.32 -15.66
CA ASP A 223 -7.63 6.59 -15.51
C ASP A 223 -8.38 5.27 -15.44
N ALA A 224 -9.18 5.09 -14.41
CA ALA A 224 -10.22 4.08 -14.32
C ALA A 224 -11.58 4.77 -14.21
N PRO A 225 -12.72 4.07 -14.43
CA PRO A 225 -14.04 4.69 -14.33
C PRO A 225 -14.27 5.47 -13.04
N ASP A 226 -13.88 4.95 -11.90
CA ASP A 226 -14.20 5.54 -10.59
C ASP A 226 -12.98 6.02 -9.79
N GLU A 227 -11.76 5.82 -10.31
CA GLU A 227 -10.54 6.15 -9.58
C GLU A 227 -9.39 6.65 -10.49
N LEU A 228 -8.57 7.52 -9.94
CA LEU A 228 -7.26 7.87 -10.46
C LEU A 228 -6.20 6.99 -9.81
N ILE A 229 -5.34 6.37 -10.62
CA ILE A 229 -4.23 5.56 -10.12
C ILE A 229 -2.93 6.26 -10.42
N ILE A 230 -2.12 6.51 -9.39
CA ILE A 230 -0.80 7.12 -9.50
C ILE A 230 0.25 6.04 -9.28
N VAL A 231 1.05 5.75 -10.30
CA VAL A 231 2.13 4.77 -10.23
C VAL A 231 3.46 5.49 -10.17
N ASN A 232 4.22 5.25 -9.11
CA ASN A 232 5.53 5.87 -8.87
C ASN A 232 6.62 4.82 -8.66
N ARG A 233 7.85 5.18 -9.00
CA ARG A 233 9.05 4.60 -8.38
C ARG A 233 9.37 5.40 -7.13
N ASP A 234 9.64 4.74 -6.00
CA ASP A 234 9.77 5.44 -4.72
C ASP A 234 11.12 6.14 -4.52
N LYS A 235 12.20 5.62 -5.06
CA LYS A 235 13.53 6.17 -4.74
C LYS A 235 14.24 6.70 -5.98
N PRO A 236 14.73 7.95 -5.93
CA PRO A 236 15.71 8.38 -6.91
C PRO A 236 16.99 7.55 -6.72
N THR A 237 17.39 6.82 -7.73
CA THR A 237 18.69 6.16 -7.73
C THR A 237 19.78 7.23 -7.65
N ARG A 238 20.46 7.31 -6.52
CA ARG A 238 21.65 8.20 -6.41
C ARG A 238 22.79 7.74 -7.35
N ARG A 239 22.72 6.49 -7.80
CA ARG A 239 23.65 5.90 -8.77
C ARG A 239 22.85 5.28 -9.90
N PHE A 240 23.22 5.59 -11.12
CA PHE A 240 22.56 5.09 -12.34
C PHE A 240 22.56 3.56 -12.53
N PHE A 241 23.15 2.81 -11.61
CA PHE A 241 23.32 1.36 -11.69
C PHE A 241 22.57 0.57 -10.61
N GLU A 242 21.85 1.24 -9.69
CA GLU A 242 21.02 0.53 -8.71
C GLU A 242 19.65 0.26 -9.33
N ALA A 243 19.32 -1.00 -9.52
CA ALA A 243 17.98 -1.41 -9.87
C ALA A 243 17.04 -1.02 -8.72
N VAL A 244 16.10 -0.11 -8.97
CA VAL A 244 15.06 0.25 -8.00
C VAL A 244 13.82 -0.52 -8.38
N ASP A 245 13.54 -1.57 -7.61
CA ASP A 245 12.34 -2.39 -7.79
C ASP A 245 11.15 -1.86 -6.98
N ALA A 246 11.35 -0.77 -6.24
CA ALA A 246 10.32 -0.15 -5.44
C ALA A 246 9.21 0.48 -6.31
N VAL A 247 7.98 0.05 -6.09
CA VAL A 247 6.79 0.57 -6.74
C VAL A 247 5.77 1.02 -5.70
N SER A 248 5.23 2.23 -5.87
CA SER A 248 4.06 2.72 -5.18
C SER A 248 2.91 2.87 -6.18
N CYS A 249 1.76 2.31 -5.85
CA CYS A 249 0.50 2.55 -6.54
C CYS A 249 -0.46 3.21 -5.54
N ILE A 250 -0.87 4.45 -5.83
CA ILE A 250 -1.85 5.18 -5.03
C ILE A 250 -3.17 5.18 -5.79
N PHE A 251 -4.23 4.69 -5.17
CA PHE A 251 -5.59 4.62 -5.70
C PHE A 251 -6.42 5.71 -5.04
N VAL A 252 -6.93 6.66 -5.82
CA VAL A 252 -7.71 7.80 -5.34
C VAL A 252 -9.09 7.76 -5.97
N PRO A 253 -10.16 7.47 -5.21
CA PRO A 253 -11.52 7.46 -5.77
C PRO A 253 -11.94 8.88 -6.16
N TYR A 254 -12.43 9.07 -7.38
CA TYR A 254 -12.89 10.38 -7.88
C TYR A 254 -14.01 10.96 -7.02
N ALA A 255 -14.94 10.13 -6.58
CA ALA A 255 -16.07 10.56 -5.75
C ALA A 255 -15.67 11.15 -4.39
N GLY A 256 -14.44 10.89 -3.94
CA GLY A 256 -13.90 11.43 -2.69
C GLY A 256 -13.16 12.76 -2.85
N LEU A 257 -12.78 13.13 -4.07
CA LEU A 257 -11.99 14.32 -4.32
C LEU A 257 -12.81 15.60 -4.06
N THR A 258 -12.30 16.44 -3.18
CA THR A 258 -12.91 17.74 -2.84
C THR A 258 -12.33 18.90 -3.66
N SER A 259 -11.04 18.81 -4.02
CA SER A 259 -10.39 19.78 -4.89
C SER A 259 -9.06 19.25 -5.44
N PHE A 260 -8.54 19.93 -6.45
CA PHE A 260 -7.15 19.78 -6.87
C PHE A 260 -6.46 21.12 -7.07
N ALA A 261 -5.15 21.14 -6.91
CA ALA A 261 -4.32 22.31 -7.22
C ALA A 261 -3.09 21.87 -8.01
N LEU A 262 -2.64 22.75 -8.91
CA LEU A 262 -1.38 22.61 -9.63
C LEU A 262 -0.48 23.76 -9.22
N ALA A 263 0.49 23.51 -8.36
CA ALA A 263 1.42 24.48 -7.85
C ALA A 263 2.81 24.35 -8.48
N ARG A 264 3.57 25.42 -8.46
CA ARG A 264 5.02 25.38 -8.69
C ARG A 264 5.72 25.36 -7.33
N PRO A 265 6.55 24.35 -7.00
CA PRO A 265 7.28 24.36 -5.75
C PRO A 265 8.14 25.62 -5.66
N PRO A 266 8.13 26.35 -4.52
CA PRO A 266 8.85 27.60 -4.35
C PRO A 266 10.37 27.43 -4.43
N THR A 267 10.88 26.22 -4.25
CA THR A 267 12.29 25.88 -4.25
C THR A 267 12.83 25.50 -5.64
N CYS A 268 11.96 25.31 -6.63
CA CYS A 268 12.37 24.90 -7.96
C CYS A 268 12.36 26.06 -8.96
N ARG A 269 13.54 26.45 -9.48
CA ARG A 269 13.68 27.48 -10.52
C ARG A 269 13.36 26.98 -11.93
N ALA A 270 13.10 25.67 -12.11
CA ALA A 270 12.76 25.12 -13.40
C ALA A 270 11.31 25.50 -13.77
N PRO A 271 11.07 26.17 -14.90
CA PRO A 271 9.74 26.66 -15.27
C PRO A 271 8.72 25.57 -15.59
N ARG A 272 9.19 24.31 -15.67
CA ARG A 272 8.39 23.16 -16.10
C ARG A 272 8.03 22.19 -14.96
N PHE A 273 8.45 22.46 -13.73
CA PHE A 273 8.13 21.57 -12.59
C PHE A 273 6.78 21.94 -12.01
N HIS A 274 5.93 20.95 -11.83
CA HIS A 274 4.60 21.07 -11.26
C HIS A 274 4.43 20.12 -10.10
N GLN A 275 3.66 20.52 -9.10
CA GLN A 275 3.20 19.68 -8.02
C GLN A 275 1.68 19.62 -8.06
N LEU A 276 1.15 18.46 -8.44
CA LEU A 276 -0.27 18.18 -8.36
C LEU A 276 -0.62 17.83 -6.93
N ARG A 277 -1.63 18.49 -6.39
CA ARG A 277 -2.23 18.21 -5.09
C ARG A 277 -3.66 17.76 -5.29
N LEU A 278 -4.00 16.62 -4.75
CA LEU A 278 -5.36 16.07 -4.76
C LEU A 278 -5.85 16.07 -3.32
N SER A 279 -6.91 16.80 -3.03
CA SER A 279 -7.47 16.92 -1.68
C SER A 279 -8.70 16.01 -1.53
N VAL A 280 -8.72 15.26 -0.44
CA VAL A 280 -9.86 14.47 0.01
C VAL A 280 -10.10 14.83 1.47
N ASP A 281 -10.99 15.76 1.73
CA ASP A 281 -11.20 16.36 3.05
C ASP A 281 -9.89 16.92 3.65
N LYS A 282 -9.40 16.38 4.76
CA LYS A 282 -8.13 16.79 5.39
C LYS A 282 -6.90 16.07 4.81
N GLN A 283 -7.11 15.03 4.00
CA GLN A 283 -6.02 14.28 3.39
C GLN A 283 -5.59 14.94 2.08
N VAL A 284 -4.28 15.01 1.85
CA VAL A 284 -3.70 15.52 0.60
C VAL A 284 -2.77 14.48 0.01
N VAL A 285 -3.00 14.12 -1.24
CA VAL A 285 -2.09 13.30 -2.04
C VAL A 285 -1.30 14.24 -2.96
N GLU A 286 0.00 14.27 -2.82
CA GLU A 286 0.89 15.13 -3.59
C GLU A 286 1.70 14.32 -4.59
N GLN A 287 1.74 14.80 -5.83
CA GLN A 287 2.53 14.20 -6.90
C GLN A 287 3.32 15.24 -7.69
N SER A 288 4.64 15.03 -7.76
CA SER A 288 5.51 15.87 -8.58
C SER A 288 5.50 15.42 -10.04
N CYS A 289 5.39 16.39 -10.96
CA CYS A 289 5.39 16.19 -12.41
C CYS A 289 6.42 17.11 -13.08
N LEU A 290 7.15 16.59 -14.06
CA LEU A 290 8.10 17.37 -14.87
C LEU A 290 7.38 18.24 -15.91
N VAL A 291 6.26 17.74 -16.39
CA VAL A 291 5.41 18.38 -17.38
C VAL A 291 4.01 18.52 -16.77
N GLU A 292 3.29 19.57 -17.17
CA GLU A 292 1.90 19.71 -16.76
C GLU A 292 1.10 18.48 -17.17
N PRO A 293 0.43 17.80 -16.19
CA PRO A 293 -0.31 16.58 -16.47
C PRO A 293 -1.70 16.88 -17.06
N ALA A 294 -1.72 17.48 -18.26
CA ALA A 294 -2.93 18.00 -18.90
C ALA A 294 -4.06 16.95 -19.01
N GLY A 295 -3.74 15.69 -19.29
CA GLY A 295 -4.72 14.60 -19.31
C GLY A 295 -5.38 14.37 -17.95
N VAL A 296 -4.61 14.47 -16.85
CA VAL A 296 -5.13 14.36 -15.48
C VAL A 296 -6.04 15.53 -15.15
N LEU A 297 -5.59 16.77 -15.44
CA LEU A 297 -6.37 17.97 -15.18
C LEU A 297 -7.71 17.95 -15.93
N ALA A 298 -7.69 17.57 -17.21
CA ALA A 298 -8.90 17.42 -18.01
C ALA A 298 -9.86 16.37 -17.41
N ARG A 299 -9.30 15.26 -16.91
CA ARG A 299 -10.12 14.21 -16.29
C ARG A 299 -10.76 14.67 -14.99
N LEU A 300 -9.99 15.33 -14.09
CA LEU A 300 -10.50 15.90 -12.85
C LEU A 300 -11.61 16.92 -13.11
N ALA A 301 -11.43 17.79 -14.11
CA ALA A 301 -12.45 18.75 -14.51
C ALA A 301 -13.72 18.06 -15.04
N ALA A 302 -13.59 16.97 -15.81
CA ALA A 302 -14.73 16.19 -16.31
C ALA A 302 -15.53 15.52 -15.20
N TYR A 303 -14.88 15.20 -14.07
CA TYR A 303 -15.55 14.73 -12.85
C TYR A 303 -16.12 15.85 -11.98
N GLY A 304 -15.99 17.11 -12.41
CA GLY A 304 -16.48 18.26 -11.65
C GLY A 304 -15.66 18.58 -10.41
N VAL A 305 -14.43 18.04 -10.30
CA VAL A 305 -13.53 18.33 -9.17
C VAL A 305 -13.06 19.80 -9.30
N PRO A 306 -13.29 20.67 -8.30
CA PRO A 306 -12.90 22.07 -8.39
C PRO A 306 -11.38 22.25 -8.33
N GLN A 307 -10.85 23.13 -9.18
CA GLN A 307 -9.46 23.57 -9.09
C GLN A 307 -9.34 24.71 -8.09
N THR A 308 -8.40 24.57 -7.16
CA THR A 308 -8.01 25.65 -6.23
C THR A 308 -6.72 26.33 -6.68
N ALA A 309 -6.49 27.55 -6.20
CA ALA A 309 -5.32 28.34 -6.55
C ALA A 309 -3.99 27.76 -6.02
#